data_6d6520d24ded0e05c902a9d0d2632b2c
#
_entry.id   6d6520d24ded0e05c902a9d0d2632b2c
#
_cell.length_a   1.000
_cell.length_b   1.000
_cell.length_c   1.000
_cell.angle_alpha   90.00
_cell.angle_beta   90.00
_cell.angle_gamma   90.00
#
_symmetry.space_group_name_H-M   'P 1'
#
loop_
_entity.id
_entity.type
_entity.pdbx_description
1 polymer ?
#
loop_
_entity_poly.entity_id
_entity_poly.type
_entity_poly.pdbx_seq_one_letter_code
_entity_poly.pdbx_strand_id
1 'polypeptide(L)'
;WRGFMAKLSAIQKNLKRVKLVNKYSSKRSKLKKICSDKSLSIEERFNAQLKLSECPRNGAKIRLRNRCEVTGRPRGFYRKFKMSRIALREHALAGLIPGMVKSSW
;
A
#
# COMPACT_ATOMS: atom_id res chain seq x y z
N TRP A 1 21.09 1.31 17.89
CA TRP A 1 19.99 1.68 17.09
C TRP A 1 19.89 0.93 15.76
N ARG A 2 18.77 0.38 15.47
CA ARG A 2 18.56 -0.32 14.20
C ARG A 2 17.13 -0.19 13.69
N GLY A 3 16.29 0.43 14.47
CA GLY A 3 14.88 0.37 14.26
C GLY A 3 14.46 0.92 12.91
N PHE A 4 14.83 2.14 12.61
CA PHE A 4 14.25 2.83 11.47
C PHE A 4 15.29 3.41 10.55
N MET A 5 15.38 2.84 9.33
CA MET A 5 16.16 3.38 8.23
C MET A 5 15.44 4.53 7.52
N ALA A 6 14.12 4.61 7.70
CA ALA A 6 13.28 5.66 7.14
C ALA A 6 12.82 6.62 8.23
N LYS A 7 12.49 7.85 7.84
CA LYS A 7 11.93 8.83 8.77
C LYS A 7 10.58 8.36 9.29
N LEU A 8 10.34 8.54 10.57
CA LEU A 8 9.07 8.20 11.19
C LEU A 8 7.89 8.90 10.52
N SER A 9 8.06 10.15 10.10
CA SER A 9 7.03 10.91 9.40
C SER A 9 6.58 10.23 8.11
N ALA A 10 7.50 9.63 7.35
CA ALA A 10 7.18 8.92 6.12
C ALA A 10 6.35 7.66 6.40
N ILE A 11 6.69 6.92 7.45
CA ILE A 11 5.94 5.75 7.90
C ILE A 11 4.53 6.15 8.32
N GLN A 12 4.39 7.21 9.10
CA GLN A 12 3.10 7.70 9.58
C GLN A 12 2.22 8.18 8.43
N LYS A 13 2.78 8.88 7.43
CA LYS A 13 2.04 9.29 6.24
C LYS A 13 1.52 8.09 5.47
N ASN A 14 2.33 7.06 5.32
CA ASN A 14 1.91 5.83 4.63
C ASN A 14 0.77 5.14 5.37
N LEU A 15 0.82 5.08 6.71
CA LEU A 15 -0.25 4.50 7.52
C LEU A 15 -1.56 5.29 7.37
N LYS A 16 -1.50 6.61 7.33
CA LYS A 16 -2.68 7.44 7.07
C LYS A 16 -3.28 7.14 5.70
N ARG A 17 -2.45 6.98 4.68
CA ARG A 17 -2.90 6.62 3.33
C ARG A 17 -3.58 5.26 3.32
N VAL A 18 -3.04 4.28 4.04
CA VAL A 18 -3.66 2.94 4.16
C VAL A 18 -5.07 3.06 4.75
N LYS A 19 -5.24 3.82 5.82
CA LYS A 19 -6.55 4.03 6.44
C LYS A 19 -7.54 4.68 5.48
N LEU A 20 -7.12 5.71 4.76
CA LEU A 20 -7.96 6.40 3.78
C LEU A 20 -8.31 5.51 2.59
N VAL A 21 -7.37 4.73 2.10
CA VAL A 21 -7.62 3.77 1.01
C VAL A 21 -8.68 2.76 1.42
N ASN A 22 -8.57 2.20 2.63
CA ASN A 22 -9.55 1.24 3.13
C ASN A 22 -10.94 1.89 3.31
N LYS A 23 -10.99 3.13 3.78
CA LYS A 23 -12.23 3.87 3.97
C LYS A 23 -12.95 4.16 2.65
N TYR A 24 -12.22 4.56 1.63
CA TYR A 24 -12.80 4.99 0.36
C TYR A 24 -12.76 3.92 -0.73
N SER A 25 -12.28 2.73 -0.46
CA SER A 25 -12.09 1.69 -1.48
C SER A 25 -13.36 1.31 -2.20
N SER A 26 -14.45 1.04 -1.47
CA SER A 26 -15.72 0.65 -2.08
C SER A 26 -16.37 1.82 -2.84
N LYS A 27 -16.32 3.02 -2.29
CA LYS A 27 -16.86 4.22 -2.94
C LYS A 27 -16.13 4.50 -4.26
N ARG A 28 -14.82 4.47 -4.25
CA ARG A 28 -14.00 4.69 -5.46
C ARG A 28 -14.22 3.59 -6.49
N SER A 29 -14.33 2.34 -6.07
CA SER A 29 -14.59 1.21 -6.95
C SER A 29 -15.93 1.36 -7.68
N LYS A 30 -17.00 1.73 -6.96
CA LYS A 30 -18.31 1.98 -7.55
C LYS A 30 -18.27 3.12 -8.56
N LEU A 31 -17.62 4.23 -8.21
CA LEU A 31 -17.51 5.39 -9.09
C LEU A 31 -16.69 5.08 -10.35
N LYS A 32 -15.62 4.30 -10.23
CA LYS A 32 -14.82 3.87 -11.38
C LYS A 32 -15.64 2.99 -12.33
N LYS A 33 -16.45 2.08 -11.80
CA LYS A 33 -17.33 1.24 -12.62
C LYS A 33 -18.32 2.09 -13.42
N ILE A 34 -18.92 3.07 -12.79
CA ILE A 34 -19.85 3.99 -13.45
C ILE A 34 -19.13 4.78 -14.54
N CYS A 35 -17.94 5.30 -14.26
CA CYS A 35 -17.15 6.08 -15.23
C CYS A 35 -16.75 5.26 -16.45
N SER A 36 -16.47 3.97 -16.28
CA SER A 36 -16.02 3.10 -17.37
C SER A 36 -17.18 2.42 -18.11
N ASP A 37 -18.39 2.50 -17.61
CA ASP A 37 -19.57 1.87 -18.24
C ASP A 37 -20.06 2.71 -19.42
N LYS A 38 -19.91 2.18 -20.63
CA LYS A 38 -20.30 2.86 -21.85
C LYS A 38 -21.79 2.84 -22.12
N SER A 39 -22.55 2.00 -21.39
CA SER A 39 -24.00 1.92 -21.55
C SER A 39 -24.74 3.06 -20.86
N LEU A 40 -24.08 3.77 -19.94
CA LEU A 40 -24.65 4.90 -19.23
C LEU A 40 -24.54 6.20 -20.02
N SER A 41 -25.41 7.17 -19.70
CA SER A 41 -25.37 8.48 -20.33
C SER A 41 -24.09 9.23 -19.97
N ILE A 42 -23.71 10.19 -20.82
CA ILE A 42 -22.53 11.03 -20.61
C ILE A 42 -22.69 11.84 -19.32
N GLU A 43 -23.89 12.30 -19.01
CA GLU A 43 -24.17 13.09 -17.80
C GLU A 43 -23.93 12.27 -16.52
N GLU A 44 -24.42 11.03 -16.47
CA GLU A 44 -24.19 10.15 -15.33
C GLU A 44 -22.72 9.85 -15.14
N ARG A 45 -22.01 9.58 -16.24
CA ARG A 45 -20.57 9.32 -16.20
C ARG A 45 -19.79 10.54 -15.73
N PHE A 46 -20.18 11.72 -16.20
CA PHE A 46 -19.55 12.98 -15.81
C PHE A 46 -19.76 13.27 -14.33
N ASN A 47 -21.00 13.08 -13.82
CA ASN A 47 -21.30 13.25 -12.40
C ASN A 47 -20.48 12.29 -11.52
N ALA A 48 -20.33 11.03 -11.94
CA ALA A 48 -19.48 10.06 -11.24
C ALA A 48 -18.01 10.51 -11.24
N GLN A 49 -17.53 11.05 -12.34
CA GLN A 49 -16.17 11.58 -12.44
C GLN A 49 -15.93 12.74 -11.48
N LEU A 50 -16.90 13.65 -11.36
CA LEU A 50 -16.84 14.76 -10.41
C LEU A 50 -16.77 14.26 -8.97
N LYS A 51 -17.62 13.31 -8.61
CA LYS A 51 -17.62 12.71 -7.28
C LYS A 51 -16.29 12.01 -6.98
N LEU A 52 -15.72 11.33 -7.97
CA LEU A 52 -14.43 10.67 -7.84
C LEU A 52 -13.32 11.70 -7.59
N SER A 53 -13.36 12.84 -8.27
CA SER A 53 -12.37 13.91 -8.08
C SER A 53 -12.45 14.58 -6.71
N GLU A 54 -13.64 14.56 -6.09
CA GLU A 54 -13.83 15.10 -4.73
C GLU A 54 -13.25 14.20 -3.64
N CYS A 55 -12.98 12.92 -3.94
CA CYS A 55 -12.38 12.02 -2.97
C CYS A 55 -10.95 12.46 -2.62
N PRO A 56 -10.51 12.26 -1.36
CA PRO A 56 -9.15 12.61 -0.97
C PRO A 56 -8.10 11.93 -1.86
N ARG A 57 -7.09 12.68 -2.25
CA ARG A 57 -6.00 12.15 -3.08
C ARG A 57 -5.26 10.99 -2.39
N ASN A 58 -5.09 11.09 -1.08
CA ASN A 58 -4.44 10.04 -0.28
C ASN A 58 -5.30 8.78 -0.13
N GLY A 59 -6.55 8.81 -0.57
CA GLY A 59 -7.41 7.63 -0.67
C GLY A 59 -7.15 6.78 -1.90
N ALA A 60 -6.26 7.22 -2.82
CA ALA A 60 -5.93 6.45 -4.02
C ALA A 60 -4.92 5.35 -3.69
N LYS A 61 -5.24 4.12 -4.10
CA LYS A 61 -4.41 2.95 -3.83
C LYS A 61 -3.00 3.06 -4.42
N ILE A 62 -2.85 3.73 -5.55
CA ILE A 62 -1.54 3.88 -6.22
C ILE A 62 -0.53 4.70 -5.40
N ARG A 63 -1.00 5.48 -4.43
CA ARG A 63 -0.13 6.27 -3.56
C ARG A 63 0.46 5.48 -2.40
N LEU A 64 -0.04 4.26 -2.17
CA LEU A 64 0.50 3.40 -1.14
C LEU A 64 1.90 2.92 -1.52
N ARG A 65 2.78 2.91 -0.55
CA ARG A 65 4.13 2.38 -0.72
C ARG A 65 4.31 1.20 0.23
N ASN A 66 4.76 0.08 -0.31
CA ASN A 66 5.14 -1.06 0.51
C ASN A 66 6.40 -0.72 1.29
N ARG A 67 6.34 -0.84 2.61
CA ARG A 67 7.47 -0.57 3.51
C ARG A 67 7.64 -1.73 4.46
N CYS A 68 8.89 -2.02 4.80
CA CYS A 68 9.21 -3.02 5.80
C CYS A 68 8.50 -2.69 7.13
N GLU A 69 7.80 -3.66 7.70
CA GLU A 69 7.12 -3.44 8.99
C GLU A 69 8.10 -3.26 10.15
N VAL A 70 9.32 -3.78 10.01
CA VAL A 70 10.34 -3.71 11.05
C VAL A 70 11.15 -2.42 10.97
N THR A 71 11.62 -2.07 9.76
CA THR A 71 12.54 -0.94 9.57
C THR A 71 11.95 0.26 8.84
N GLY A 72 10.84 0.06 8.13
CA GLY A 72 10.23 1.10 7.31
C GLY A 72 10.88 1.31 5.96
N ARG A 73 11.83 0.45 5.57
CA ARG A 73 12.54 0.56 4.30
C ARG A 73 11.58 0.42 3.11
N PRO A 74 11.57 1.37 2.14
CA PRO A 74 10.64 1.32 1.00
C PRO A 74 11.11 0.47 -0.17
N ARG A 75 12.38 0.04 -0.17
CA ARG A 75 12.98 -0.77 -1.24
C ARG A 75 13.42 -2.12 -0.72
N GLY A 76 13.58 -3.08 -1.64
CA GLY A 76 13.99 -4.42 -1.27
C GLY A 76 12.97 -5.12 -0.38
N PHE A 77 11.70 -4.96 -0.70
CA PHE A 77 10.57 -5.43 0.11
C PHE A 77 10.02 -6.74 -0.44
N TYR A 78 9.84 -7.72 0.44
CA TYR A 78 9.17 -8.98 0.11
C TYR A 78 7.71 -8.92 0.57
N ARG A 79 6.78 -8.94 -0.38
CA ARG A 79 5.35 -8.83 -0.10
C ARG A 79 4.82 -9.95 0.78
N LYS A 80 5.34 -11.17 0.58
CA LYS A 80 4.92 -12.35 1.34
C LYS A 80 5.18 -12.18 2.83
N PHE A 81 6.32 -11.61 3.20
CA PHE A 81 6.74 -11.44 4.59
C PHE A 81 6.53 -10.03 5.12
N LYS A 82 6.21 -9.09 4.25
CA LYS A 82 6.09 -7.66 4.58
C LYS A 82 7.33 -7.09 5.25
N MET A 83 8.49 -7.55 4.82
CA MET A 83 9.79 -7.17 5.36
C MET A 83 10.76 -6.84 4.24
N SER A 84 11.75 -5.97 4.54
CA SER A 84 12.87 -5.74 3.64
C SER A 84 13.77 -6.99 3.57
N ARG A 85 14.58 -7.07 2.51
CA ARG A 85 15.53 -8.18 2.37
C ARG A 85 16.48 -8.28 3.56
N ILE A 86 16.86 -7.16 4.16
CA ILE A 86 17.78 -7.10 5.31
C ILE A 86 17.09 -7.65 6.56
N ALA A 87 15.88 -7.17 6.87
CA ALA A 87 15.12 -7.65 8.02
C ALA A 87 14.73 -9.13 7.86
N LEU A 88 14.36 -9.55 6.65
CA LEU A 88 14.04 -10.94 6.36
C LEU A 88 15.22 -11.86 6.66
N ARG A 89 16.41 -11.49 6.20
CA ARG A 89 17.61 -12.26 6.45
C ARG A 89 17.91 -12.38 7.95
N GLU A 90 17.83 -11.27 8.66
CA GLU A 90 18.10 -11.26 10.11
C GLU A 90 17.12 -12.16 10.86
N HIS A 91 15.82 -12.07 10.56
CA HIS A 91 14.81 -12.90 11.21
C HIS A 91 14.94 -14.38 10.83
N ALA A 92 15.28 -14.67 9.58
CA ALA A 92 15.49 -16.06 9.13
C ALA A 92 16.69 -16.71 9.83
N LEU A 93 17.80 -15.97 9.95
CA LEU A 93 19.00 -16.45 10.65
C LEU A 93 18.76 -16.65 12.15
N ALA A 94 17.88 -15.84 12.73
CA ALA A 94 17.48 -15.98 14.13
C ALA A 94 16.45 -17.11 14.36
N GLY A 95 15.99 -17.78 13.29
CA GLY A 95 15.03 -18.87 13.39
C GLY A 95 13.60 -18.44 13.63
N LEU A 96 13.29 -17.14 13.43
CA LEU A 96 11.95 -16.61 13.67
C LEU A 96 10.96 -16.89 12.53
N ILE A 97 11.48 -17.28 11.36
CA ILE A 97 10.65 -17.59 10.20
C ILE A 97 10.79 -19.09 9.91
N PRO A 98 9.71 -19.87 10.12
CA PRO A 98 9.78 -21.32 9.88
C PRO A 98 9.86 -21.66 8.40
N GLY A 99 10.57 -22.73 8.08
CA GLY A 99 10.69 -23.23 6.71
C GLY A 99 11.63 -22.47 5.80
N MET A 100 12.36 -21.49 6.32
CA MET A 100 13.32 -20.72 5.53
C MET A 100 14.65 -21.48 5.41
N VAL A 101 15.12 -21.59 4.17
CA VAL A 101 16.40 -22.24 3.87
C VAL A 101 17.23 -21.27 3.02
N LYS A 102 18.53 -21.18 3.30
CA LYS A 102 19.41 -20.35 2.48
C LYS A 102 19.54 -20.95 1.09
N SER A 103 19.39 -20.08 0.08
CA SER A 103 19.59 -20.47 -1.31
C SER A 103 21.06 -20.30 -1.75
N SER A 104 21.81 -19.50 -0.99
CA SER A 104 23.23 -19.29 -1.22
C SER A 104 23.95 -19.11 0.12
N TRP A 105 25.26 -19.35 0.13
CA TRP A 105 26.11 -19.28 1.33
C TRP A 105 27.52 -18.79 1.04
#